data_7cba2dc35d2cb51c4f2e72cbea927e66
#
_entry.id   7cba2dc35d2cb51c4f2e72cbea927e66
#
_cell.length_a   1.000
_cell.length_b   1.000
_cell.length_c   1.000
_cell.angle_alpha   90.00
_cell.angle_beta   90.00
_cell.angle_gamma   90.00
#
_symmetry.space_group_name_H-M   'P 1'
#
loop_
_entity.id
_entity.type
_entity.pdbx_description
1 polymer ?
#
loop_
_entity_poly.entity_id
_entity_poly.type
_entity_poly.pdbx_seq_one_letter_code
_entity_poly.pdbx_strand_id
1 'polypeptide(L)'
;MQRGPSDFFVFGASSELAQRLFEQERAWLLANVRRLVLVQRSREVASAYQGFDVQLEIADAADPRAFATALEQIVQRHAQAKQHMHVFPTYGKFNWSTARRPHFVPSQDGFQINLNSRLQIIEAFRSFAANTTFHLLGSLLSNFPYLGDYAMSMWYVNQLPSHPSYRDLDLRVYNLGGMKTRFWDHSKENTASNPFLHREIPTRQLLQAMASDQRGVTNIYPTTLSRALSWIARRGVRLL
;
A
#
# COMPACT_ATOMS: atom_id res chain seq x y z
N MET A 1 -12.72 21.34 -0.93
CA MET A 1 -14.00 20.92 -1.56
C MET A 1 -14.24 19.48 -1.15
N GLN A 2 -15.33 19.17 -0.45
CA GLN A 2 -15.75 17.78 -0.28
C GLN A 2 -16.12 17.25 -1.66
N ARG A 3 -15.27 16.37 -2.21
CA ARG A 3 -15.62 15.60 -3.40
C ARG A 3 -16.75 14.65 -2.99
N GLY A 4 -17.77 14.45 -3.85
CA GLY A 4 -18.83 13.48 -3.57
C GLY A 4 -18.30 12.05 -3.42
N PRO A 5 -19.17 11.06 -3.13
CA PRO A 5 -18.75 9.67 -2.97
C PRO A 5 -17.94 9.16 -4.15
N SER A 6 -16.86 8.45 -3.88
CA SER A 6 -15.82 8.04 -4.84
C SER A 6 -15.79 6.53 -5.04
N ASP A 7 -15.21 6.06 -6.13
CA ASP A 7 -14.93 4.64 -6.34
C ASP A 7 -13.59 4.26 -5.68
N PHE A 8 -13.58 3.16 -4.94
CA PHE A 8 -12.36 2.62 -4.33
C PHE A 8 -11.95 1.31 -5.00
N PHE A 9 -10.71 1.25 -5.45
CA PHE A 9 -10.05 0.06 -5.97
C PHE A 9 -9.05 -0.44 -4.93
N VAL A 10 -9.36 -1.55 -4.27
CA VAL A 10 -8.51 -2.13 -3.21
C VAL A 10 -7.81 -3.37 -3.75
N PHE A 11 -6.54 -3.24 -4.08
CA PHE A 11 -5.71 -4.36 -4.52
C PHE A 11 -5.10 -5.06 -3.31
N GLY A 12 -5.31 -6.37 -3.19
CA GLY A 12 -4.97 -7.14 -2.00
C GLY A 12 -6.02 -6.99 -0.89
N ALA A 13 -7.30 -6.98 -1.26
CA ALA A 13 -8.42 -6.82 -0.35
C ALA A 13 -8.47 -7.88 0.77
N SER A 14 -7.86 -9.06 0.57
CA SER A 14 -7.68 -10.07 1.61
C SER A 14 -6.59 -9.74 2.65
N SER A 15 -5.87 -8.62 2.52
CA SER A 15 -4.87 -8.20 3.52
C SER A 15 -5.54 -7.78 4.82
N GLU A 16 -4.92 -8.10 5.94
CA GLU A 16 -5.42 -7.72 7.27
C GLU A 16 -5.54 -6.20 7.43
N LEU A 17 -4.59 -5.43 6.87
CA LEU A 17 -4.65 -3.97 6.88
C LEU A 17 -5.90 -3.44 6.18
N ALA A 18 -6.23 -3.96 4.99
CA ALA A 18 -7.42 -3.52 4.27
C ALA A 18 -8.70 -3.88 5.05
N GLN A 19 -8.81 -5.14 5.52
CA GLN A 19 -9.97 -5.59 6.29
C GLN A 19 -10.16 -4.73 7.55
N ARG A 20 -9.10 -4.50 8.34
CA ARG A 20 -9.17 -3.68 9.55
C ARG A 20 -9.54 -2.23 9.27
N LEU A 21 -9.03 -1.64 8.18
CA LEU A 21 -9.42 -0.29 7.78
C LEU A 21 -10.93 -0.22 7.51
N PHE A 22 -11.47 -1.16 6.75
CA PHE A 22 -12.89 -1.20 6.41
C PHE A 22 -13.80 -1.57 7.59
N GLU A 23 -13.32 -2.37 8.54
CA GLU A 23 -14.03 -2.66 9.79
C GLU A 23 -14.09 -1.45 10.73
N GLN A 24 -12.93 -0.86 11.02
CA GLN A 24 -12.79 0.15 12.08
C GLN A 24 -13.28 1.52 11.63
N GLU A 25 -13.10 1.86 10.35
CA GLU A 25 -13.48 3.16 9.80
C GLU A 25 -14.75 3.10 8.93
N ARG A 26 -15.56 2.05 9.17
CA ARG A 26 -16.73 1.69 8.38
C ARG A 26 -17.71 2.84 8.14
N ALA A 27 -18.05 3.59 9.19
CA ALA A 27 -19.03 4.66 9.10
C ALA A 27 -18.60 5.76 8.11
N TRP A 28 -17.34 6.15 8.17
CA TRP A 28 -16.80 7.13 7.24
C TRP A 28 -16.72 6.57 5.81
N LEU A 29 -16.27 5.32 5.66
CA LEU A 29 -16.14 4.69 4.35
C LEU A 29 -17.51 4.51 3.68
N LEU A 30 -18.54 4.06 4.39
CA LEU A 30 -19.89 3.95 3.85
C LEU A 30 -20.47 5.29 3.37
N ALA A 31 -20.12 6.38 4.03
CA ALA A 31 -20.55 7.72 3.63
C ALA A 31 -19.80 8.29 2.42
N ASN A 32 -18.60 7.81 2.13
CA ASN A 32 -17.69 8.39 1.14
C ASN A 32 -17.33 7.44 -0.03
N VAL A 33 -17.63 6.16 0.08
CA VAL A 33 -17.40 5.16 -0.97
C VAL A 33 -18.70 4.89 -1.70
N ARG A 34 -18.73 5.17 -3.00
CA ARG A 34 -19.86 4.87 -3.88
C ARG A 34 -19.87 3.41 -4.29
N ARG A 35 -18.72 2.92 -4.74
CA ARG A 35 -18.51 1.56 -5.22
C ARG A 35 -17.12 1.07 -4.80
N LEU A 36 -17.03 -0.20 -4.44
CA LEU A 36 -15.82 -0.85 -3.98
C LEU A 36 -15.40 -1.96 -4.94
N VAL A 37 -14.30 -1.78 -5.65
CA VAL A 37 -13.70 -2.81 -6.51
C VAL A 37 -12.60 -3.51 -5.72
N LEU A 38 -12.86 -4.75 -5.31
CA LEU A 38 -11.92 -5.59 -4.59
C LEU A 38 -11.12 -6.43 -5.57
N VAL A 39 -9.80 -6.32 -5.54
CA VAL A 39 -8.89 -7.11 -6.38
C VAL A 39 -8.04 -8.01 -5.47
N GLN A 40 -8.20 -9.33 -5.61
CA GLN A 40 -7.51 -10.30 -4.76
C GLN A 40 -7.35 -11.66 -5.45
N ARG A 41 -6.60 -12.58 -4.84
CA ARG A 41 -6.35 -13.92 -5.41
C ARG A 41 -7.48 -14.91 -5.17
N SER A 42 -8.25 -14.73 -4.10
CA SER A 42 -9.34 -15.65 -3.73
C SER A 42 -10.71 -15.09 -4.12
N ARG A 43 -11.70 -15.97 -4.25
CA ARG A 43 -13.11 -15.57 -4.49
C ARG A 43 -13.87 -15.24 -3.21
N GLU A 44 -13.27 -15.49 -2.06
CA GLU A 44 -13.91 -15.26 -0.76
C GLU A 44 -13.80 -13.77 -0.39
N VAL A 45 -14.95 -13.13 -0.20
CA VAL A 45 -15.03 -11.73 0.23
C VAL A 45 -15.19 -11.70 1.75
N ALA A 46 -14.27 -10.99 2.43
CA ALA A 46 -14.31 -10.87 3.89
C ALA A 46 -15.54 -10.07 4.36
N SER A 47 -16.02 -10.38 5.57
CA SER A 47 -17.14 -9.68 6.22
C SER A 47 -16.93 -8.19 6.42
N ALA A 48 -15.65 -7.75 6.47
CA ALA A 48 -15.25 -6.33 6.52
C ALA A 48 -15.91 -5.48 5.42
N TYR A 49 -16.19 -6.07 4.27
CA TYR A 49 -16.78 -5.39 3.10
C TYR A 49 -18.29 -5.50 2.98
N GLN A 50 -18.94 -6.16 3.93
CA GLN A 50 -20.39 -6.31 3.93
C GLN A 50 -21.10 -4.94 3.98
N GLY A 51 -22.14 -4.74 3.15
CA GLY A 51 -22.92 -3.49 3.09
C GLY A 51 -22.34 -2.42 2.15
N PHE A 52 -21.19 -2.67 1.52
CA PHE A 52 -20.71 -1.87 0.39
C PHE A 52 -21.23 -2.42 -0.94
N ASP A 53 -21.32 -1.58 -1.98
CA ASP A 53 -21.50 -2.01 -3.37
C ASP A 53 -20.17 -2.60 -3.88
N VAL A 54 -20.05 -3.93 -3.78
CA VAL A 54 -18.79 -4.66 -4.03
C VAL A 54 -18.79 -5.29 -5.41
N GLN A 55 -17.71 -5.01 -6.16
CA GLN A 55 -17.33 -5.71 -7.37
C GLN A 55 -16.04 -6.50 -7.10
N LEU A 56 -16.04 -7.81 -7.30
CA LEU A 56 -14.88 -8.66 -7.06
C LEU A 56 -14.16 -9.00 -8.36
N GLU A 57 -12.87 -8.75 -8.37
CA GLU A 57 -11.94 -9.08 -9.45
C GLU A 57 -10.84 -10.01 -8.95
N ILE A 58 -10.45 -10.99 -9.75
CA ILE A 58 -9.42 -11.97 -9.39
C ILE A 58 -8.14 -11.63 -10.15
N ALA A 59 -7.06 -11.34 -9.40
CA ALA A 59 -5.74 -11.09 -9.96
C ALA A 59 -4.63 -11.43 -8.98
N ASP A 60 -3.49 -11.90 -9.49
CA ASP A 60 -2.29 -12.19 -8.69
C ASP A 60 -1.11 -11.32 -9.14
N ALA A 61 -0.67 -10.43 -8.27
CA ALA A 61 0.47 -9.55 -8.51
C ALA A 61 1.83 -10.29 -8.60
N ALA A 62 1.89 -11.57 -8.24
CA ALA A 62 3.09 -12.39 -8.38
C ALA A 62 3.34 -12.84 -9.83
N ASP A 63 2.30 -12.91 -10.67
CA ASP A 63 2.44 -13.17 -12.10
C ASP A 63 2.32 -11.84 -12.88
N PRO A 64 3.43 -11.26 -13.36
CA PRO A 64 3.42 -9.93 -13.97
C PRO A 64 2.64 -9.85 -15.28
N ARG A 65 2.56 -10.93 -16.06
CA ARG A 65 1.83 -10.96 -17.33
C ARG A 65 0.33 -11.10 -17.11
N ALA A 66 -0.08 -12.09 -16.33
CA ALA A 66 -1.48 -12.28 -15.97
C ALA A 66 -2.03 -11.07 -15.23
N PHE A 67 -1.22 -10.45 -14.37
CA PHE A 67 -1.60 -9.24 -13.65
C PHE A 67 -1.83 -8.04 -14.58
N ALA A 68 -0.94 -7.80 -15.55
CA ALA A 68 -1.10 -6.73 -16.53
C ALA A 68 -2.40 -6.90 -17.34
N THR A 69 -2.67 -8.11 -17.84
CA THR A 69 -3.92 -8.40 -18.57
C THR A 69 -5.16 -8.19 -17.68
N ALA A 70 -5.10 -8.64 -16.43
CA ALA A 70 -6.19 -8.40 -15.47
C ALA A 70 -6.42 -6.92 -15.20
N LEU A 71 -5.34 -6.12 -15.06
CA LEU A 71 -5.43 -4.67 -14.85
C LEU A 71 -6.14 -3.97 -16.01
N GLU A 72 -5.79 -4.31 -17.25
CA GLU A 72 -6.45 -3.76 -18.45
C GLU A 72 -7.97 -4.02 -18.41
N GLN A 73 -8.36 -5.26 -18.09
CA GLN A 73 -9.77 -5.64 -17.99
C GLN A 73 -10.49 -4.94 -16.82
N ILE A 74 -9.83 -4.80 -15.66
CA ILE A 74 -10.37 -4.10 -14.48
C ILE A 74 -10.61 -2.63 -14.82
N VAL A 75 -9.61 -1.96 -15.41
CA VAL A 75 -9.71 -0.56 -15.81
C VAL A 75 -10.83 -0.38 -16.85
N GLN A 76 -10.86 -1.22 -17.88
CA GLN A 76 -11.90 -1.15 -18.92
C GLN A 76 -13.30 -1.32 -18.35
N ARG A 77 -13.51 -2.21 -17.39
CA ARG A 77 -14.83 -2.48 -16.79
C ARG A 77 -15.26 -1.45 -15.77
N HIS A 78 -14.33 -0.93 -15.00
CA HIS A 78 -14.67 -0.20 -13.76
C HIS A 78 -14.21 1.25 -13.73
N ALA A 79 -13.15 1.65 -14.45
CA ALA A 79 -12.69 3.04 -14.42
C ALA A 79 -13.63 3.97 -15.22
N GLN A 80 -13.96 5.11 -14.63
CA GLN A 80 -14.87 6.09 -15.22
C GLN A 80 -14.26 7.50 -15.21
N ALA A 81 -14.12 8.12 -16.36
CA ALA A 81 -13.45 9.42 -16.50
C ALA A 81 -14.10 10.57 -15.72
N LYS A 82 -15.39 10.49 -15.43
CA LYS A 82 -16.14 11.51 -14.67
C LYS A 82 -16.20 11.25 -13.17
N GLN A 83 -15.71 10.08 -12.72
CA GLN A 83 -15.78 9.66 -11.34
C GLN A 83 -14.41 9.78 -10.67
N HIS A 84 -14.37 10.32 -9.44
CA HIS A 84 -13.15 10.28 -8.67
C HIS A 84 -12.87 8.85 -8.18
N MET A 85 -11.62 8.42 -8.32
CA MET A 85 -11.18 7.08 -7.99
C MET A 85 -10.05 7.12 -6.97
N HIS A 86 -10.12 6.26 -5.98
CA HIS A 86 -9.05 5.96 -5.05
C HIS A 86 -8.48 4.58 -5.35
N VAL A 87 -7.19 4.49 -5.61
CA VAL A 87 -6.48 3.25 -5.93
C VAL A 87 -5.54 2.90 -4.80
N PHE A 88 -5.80 1.79 -4.11
CA PHE A 88 -5.17 1.42 -2.86
C PHE A 88 -4.60 -0.01 -2.88
N PRO A 89 -3.33 -0.21 -3.31
CA PRO A 89 -2.63 -1.49 -3.17
C PRO A 89 -2.17 -1.72 -1.72
N THR A 90 -2.74 -2.75 -1.07
CA THR A 90 -2.55 -3.07 0.35
C THR A 90 -1.72 -4.33 0.59
N TYR A 91 -1.21 -4.95 -0.46
CA TYR A 91 -0.40 -6.16 -0.38
C TYR A 91 1.10 -5.85 -0.33
N GLY A 92 1.87 -6.84 0.11
CA GLY A 92 3.33 -6.82 0.09
C GLY A 92 3.91 -8.19 0.43
N LYS A 93 5.18 -8.39 0.12
CA LYS A 93 5.93 -9.60 0.46
C LYS A 93 7.19 -9.22 1.20
N PHE A 94 7.38 -9.78 2.38
CA PHE A 94 8.59 -9.62 3.17
C PHE A 94 9.39 -10.92 3.17
N ASN A 95 10.72 -10.83 3.01
CA ASN A 95 11.60 -11.98 3.02
C ASN A 95 12.85 -11.70 3.88
N TRP A 96 12.89 -12.28 5.08
CA TRP A 96 14.02 -12.14 6.00
C TRP A 96 15.32 -12.78 5.50
N SER A 97 15.25 -13.78 4.63
CA SER A 97 16.44 -14.46 4.13
C SER A 97 17.35 -13.52 3.33
N THR A 98 16.79 -12.51 2.71
CA THR A 98 17.55 -11.51 1.93
C THR A 98 18.15 -10.43 2.83
N ALA A 99 17.51 -10.08 3.95
CA ALA A 99 17.98 -9.06 4.89
C ALA A 99 19.26 -9.45 5.65
N ARG A 100 19.61 -10.74 5.71
CA ARG A 100 20.76 -11.24 6.48
C ARG A 100 21.98 -11.59 5.62
N ARG A 101 21.95 -11.37 4.32
CA ARG A 101 23.06 -11.70 3.42
C ARG A 101 24.04 -10.54 3.33
N PRO A 102 25.37 -10.76 3.55
CA PRO A 102 26.38 -9.70 3.42
C PRO A 102 26.52 -9.17 1.98
N HIS A 103 26.10 -9.95 0.98
CA HIS A 103 26.01 -9.53 -0.43
C HIS A 103 24.56 -9.61 -0.86
N PHE A 104 23.88 -8.48 -0.74
CA PHE A 104 22.49 -8.37 -1.08
C PHE A 104 22.30 -8.44 -2.61
N VAL A 105 21.62 -9.49 -3.07
CA VAL A 105 21.08 -9.58 -4.42
C VAL A 105 19.57 -9.51 -4.31
N PRO A 106 18.92 -8.48 -4.86
CA PRO A 106 17.46 -8.35 -4.83
C PRO A 106 16.77 -9.61 -5.39
N SER A 107 15.77 -10.12 -4.68
CA SER A 107 14.95 -11.19 -5.23
C SER A 107 13.96 -10.60 -6.24
N GLN A 108 13.90 -11.23 -7.42
CA GLN A 108 12.98 -10.79 -8.47
C GLN A 108 11.52 -10.77 -7.98
N ASP A 109 11.12 -11.77 -7.20
CA ASP A 109 9.76 -11.88 -6.65
C ASP A 109 9.42 -10.76 -5.66
N GLY A 110 10.38 -10.36 -4.80
CA GLY A 110 10.18 -9.28 -3.84
C GLY A 110 9.92 -7.96 -4.54
N PHE A 111 10.74 -7.63 -5.54
CA PHE A 111 10.55 -6.43 -6.35
C PHE A 111 9.28 -6.49 -7.21
N GLN A 112 8.96 -7.66 -7.78
CA GLN A 112 7.74 -7.82 -8.58
C GLN A 112 6.50 -7.47 -7.75
N ILE A 113 6.37 -8.03 -6.55
CA ILE A 113 5.17 -7.81 -5.72
C ILE A 113 5.19 -6.41 -5.08
N ASN A 114 6.34 -5.96 -4.56
CA ASN A 114 6.39 -4.74 -3.74
C ASN A 114 6.52 -3.44 -4.54
N LEU A 115 7.08 -3.48 -5.76
CA LEU A 115 7.32 -2.30 -6.58
C LEU A 115 6.68 -2.41 -7.96
N ASN A 116 7.07 -3.41 -8.79
CA ASN A 116 6.65 -3.47 -10.19
C ASN A 116 5.15 -3.56 -10.35
N SER A 117 4.46 -4.36 -9.52
CA SER A 117 3.00 -4.45 -9.58
C SER A 117 2.31 -3.12 -9.26
N ARG A 118 2.87 -2.29 -8.36
CA ARG A 118 2.35 -0.94 -8.08
C ARG A 118 2.57 0.00 -9.26
N LEU A 119 3.72 -0.09 -9.93
CA LEU A 119 3.97 0.65 -11.16
C LEU A 119 3.00 0.23 -12.27
N GLN A 120 2.73 -1.08 -12.44
CA GLN A 120 1.71 -1.57 -13.38
C GLN A 120 0.32 -1.00 -13.07
N ILE A 121 -0.08 -0.94 -11.79
CA ILE A 121 -1.35 -0.32 -11.37
C ILE A 121 -1.37 1.16 -11.75
N ILE A 122 -0.32 1.92 -11.42
CA ILE A 122 -0.23 3.35 -11.74
C ILE A 122 -0.37 3.56 -13.25
N GLU A 123 0.36 2.80 -14.06
CA GLU A 123 0.33 2.93 -15.52
C GLU A 123 -1.04 2.53 -16.10
N ALA A 124 -1.69 1.49 -15.57
CA ALA A 124 -3.02 1.08 -16.01
C ALA A 124 -4.08 2.17 -15.80
N PHE A 125 -3.98 2.94 -14.70
CA PHE A 125 -4.91 4.05 -14.41
C PHE A 125 -4.43 5.40 -14.95
N ARG A 126 -3.33 5.47 -15.70
CA ARG A 126 -2.69 6.72 -16.10
C ARG A 126 -3.60 7.62 -16.97
N SER A 127 -4.40 7.04 -17.84
CA SER A 127 -5.37 7.78 -18.66
C SER A 127 -6.49 8.46 -17.84
N PHE A 128 -6.66 8.06 -16.60
CA PHE A 128 -7.62 8.61 -15.62
C PHE A 128 -6.96 9.45 -14.53
N ALA A 129 -5.69 9.81 -14.67
CA ALA A 129 -4.86 10.44 -13.63
C ALA A 129 -5.51 11.72 -13.05
N ALA A 130 -6.18 12.52 -13.87
CA ALA A 130 -6.84 13.76 -13.42
C ALA A 130 -7.92 13.52 -12.34
N ASN A 131 -8.50 12.31 -12.30
CA ASN A 131 -9.56 11.93 -11.37
C ASN A 131 -9.14 10.75 -10.48
N THR A 132 -7.85 10.45 -10.38
CA THR A 132 -7.35 9.31 -9.60
C THR A 132 -6.38 9.77 -8.52
N THR A 133 -6.63 9.32 -7.29
CA THR A 133 -5.67 9.41 -6.18
C THR A 133 -5.10 8.03 -5.90
N PHE A 134 -3.78 7.91 -5.97
CA PHE A 134 -3.07 6.67 -5.67
C PHE A 134 -2.58 6.68 -4.22
N HIS A 135 -3.02 5.72 -3.42
CA HIS A 135 -2.66 5.55 -2.01
C HIS A 135 -1.68 4.38 -1.87
N LEU A 136 -0.40 4.66 -1.87
CA LEU A 136 0.63 3.64 -1.79
C LEU A 136 1.07 3.40 -0.34
N LEU A 137 1.19 2.15 0.05
CA LEU A 137 1.77 1.80 1.33
C LEU A 137 3.29 1.75 1.22
N GLY A 138 3.95 2.55 2.04
CA GLY A 138 5.36 2.50 2.31
C GLY A 138 5.64 1.83 3.66
N SER A 139 6.87 1.93 4.14
CA SER A 139 7.31 1.33 5.41
C SER A 139 8.36 2.18 6.10
N LEU A 140 8.41 2.09 7.43
CA LEU A 140 9.54 2.60 8.21
C LEU A 140 10.89 2.06 7.69
N LEU A 141 10.91 0.81 7.18
CA LEU A 141 12.12 0.18 6.63
C LEU A 141 12.64 0.87 5.36
N SER A 142 11.86 1.70 4.70
CA SER A 142 12.33 2.52 3.58
C SER A 142 13.48 3.47 3.93
N ASN A 143 13.67 3.76 5.22
CA ASN A 143 14.83 4.54 5.70
C ASN A 143 16.13 3.71 5.75
N PHE A 144 16.04 2.39 5.54
CA PHE A 144 17.15 1.44 5.62
C PHE A 144 17.17 0.52 4.40
N PRO A 145 17.37 1.07 3.16
CA PRO A 145 17.22 0.29 1.91
C PRO A 145 18.19 -0.91 1.81
N TYR A 146 19.30 -0.87 2.56
CA TYR A 146 20.29 -1.95 2.64
C TYR A 146 19.84 -3.17 3.46
N LEU A 147 18.69 -3.11 4.14
CA LEU A 147 18.16 -4.22 4.94
C LEU A 147 17.41 -5.29 4.13
N GLY A 148 17.41 -5.22 2.80
CA GLY A 148 16.87 -6.25 1.94
C GLY A 148 15.85 -5.75 0.91
N ASP A 149 15.31 -6.68 0.12
CA ASP A 149 14.42 -6.41 -1.03
C ASP A 149 13.21 -5.56 -0.66
N TYR A 150 12.57 -5.89 0.45
CA TYR A 150 11.40 -5.17 0.91
C TYR A 150 11.74 -3.72 1.25
N ALA A 151 12.81 -3.52 2.04
CA ALA A 151 13.26 -2.19 2.45
C ALA A 151 13.63 -1.33 1.23
N MET A 152 14.37 -1.92 0.30
CA MET A 152 14.76 -1.26 -0.96
C MET A 152 13.54 -0.95 -1.83
N SER A 153 12.61 -1.88 -1.99
CA SER A 153 11.35 -1.66 -2.73
C SER A 153 10.55 -0.50 -2.13
N MET A 154 10.44 -0.44 -0.80
CA MET A 154 9.74 0.65 -0.11
C MET A 154 10.48 1.99 -0.24
N TRP A 155 11.81 1.97 -0.30
CA TRP A 155 12.60 3.17 -0.60
C TRP A 155 12.27 3.71 -2.00
N TYR A 156 12.22 2.84 -3.03
CA TYR A 156 11.79 3.25 -4.37
C TYR A 156 10.36 3.78 -4.40
N VAL A 157 9.41 3.13 -3.69
CA VAL A 157 8.03 3.61 -3.58
C VAL A 157 7.99 5.04 -3.02
N ASN A 158 8.84 5.37 -2.05
CA ASN A 158 8.94 6.71 -1.49
C ASN A 158 9.49 7.77 -2.46
N GLN A 159 10.23 7.35 -3.50
CA GLN A 159 10.75 8.27 -4.52
C GLN A 159 9.70 8.59 -5.60
N LEU A 160 8.66 7.77 -5.77
CA LEU A 160 7.70 7.91 -6.86
C LEU A 160 7.02 9.30 -6.91
N PRO A 161 6.57 9.90 -5.79
CA PRO A 161 5.91 11.21 -5.85
C PRO A 161 6.81 12.34 -6.34
N SER A 162 8.13 12.21 -6.18
CA SER A 162 9.12 13.20 -6.65
C SER A 162 9.72 12.86 -8.01
N HIS A 163 9.46 11.67 -8.54
CA HIS A 163 10.01 11.24 -9.81
C HIS A 163 9.36 12.01 -10.99
N PRO A 164 10.15 12.52 -11.95
CA PRO A 164 9.64 13.35 -13.04
C PRO A 164 8.48 12.74 -13.83
N SER A 165 8.50 11.41 -14.04
CA SER A 165 7.44 10.70 -14.78
C SER A 165 6.11 10.60 -14.04
N TYR A 166 6.05 10.90 -12.74
CA TYR A 166 4.85 10.74 -11.90
C TYR A 166 4.44 12.01 -11.15
N ARG A 167 5.15 13.13 -11.35
CA ARG A 167 4.90 14.40 -10.64
C ARG A 167 3.52 15.02 -10.92
N ASP A 168 2.92 14.66 -12.03
CA ASP A 168 1.58 15.08 -12.46
C ASP A 168 0.45 14.27 -11.81
N LEU A 169 0.79 13.12 -11.20
CA LEU A 169 -0.16 12.23 -10.55
C LEU A 169 -0.41 12.65 -9.09
N ASP A 170 -1.61 12.38 -8.57
CA ASP A 170 -1.89 12.48 -7.13
C ASP A 170 -1.42 11.20 -6.43
N LEU A 171 -0.09 11.10 -6.23
CA LEU A 171 0.55 10.01 -5.51
C LEU A 171 0.75 10.36 -4.05
N ARG A 172 0.24 9.51 -3.16
CA ARG A 172 0.34 9.63 -1.71
C ARG A 172 0.93 8.34 -1.14
N VAL A 173 2.03 8.46 -0.45
CA VAL A 173 2.74 7.31 0.15
C VAL A 173 2.65 7.40 1.66
N TYR A 174 2.19 6.34 2.29
CA TYR A 174 2.03 6.25 3.74
C TYR A 174 3.05 5.27 4.32
N ASN A 175 4.10 5.80 4.95
CA ASN A 175 5.08 4.98 5.64
C ASN A 175 4.51 4.52 6.98
N LEU A 176 4.17 3.26 7.04
CA LEU A 176 3.66 2.64 8.26
C LEU A 176 4.82 2.11 9.11
N GLY A 177 4.66 2.18 10.44
CA GLY A 177 5.51 1.46 11.39
C GLY A 177 5.29 -0.06 11.29
N GLY A 178 6.11 -0.83 11.98
CA GLY A 178 5.91 -2.27 12.10
C GLY A 178 4.59 -2.59 12.80
N MET A 179 3.79 -3.47 12.23
CA MET A 179 2.49 -3.89 12.76
C MET A 179 2.48 -5.40 12.94
N LYS A 180 1.88 -5.90 14.02
CA LYS A 180 1.61 -7.33 14.20
C LYS A 180 0.45 -7.75 13.31
N THR A 181 0.79 -8.22 12.12
CA THR A 181 -0.15 -8.75 11.13
C THR A 181 0.35 -10.08 10.60
N ARG A 182 -0.51 -10.84 9.93
CA ARG A 182 -0.14 -12.07 9.21
C ARG A 182 0.97 -11.87 8.16
N PHE A 183 1.29 -10.63 7.83
CA PHE A 183 2.43 -10.28 6.98
C PHE A 183 3.75 -10.88 7.49
N TRP A 184 3.89 -11.07 8.82
CA TRP A 184 5.08 -11.60 9.48
C TRP A 184 5.05 -13.12 9.70
N ASP A 185 3.93 -13.81 9.42
CA ASP A 185 3.76 -15.24 9.70
C ASP A 185 4.77 -16.12 8.96
N HIS A 186 5.27 -15.64 7.83
CA HIS A 186 6.30 -16.33 7.04
C HIS A 186 7.72 -16.13 7.54
N SER A 187 7.93 -15.31 8.57
CA SER A 187 9.28 -14.89 9.01
C SER A 187 9.96 -15.85 9.97
N LYS A 188 9.32 -16.90 10.45
CA LYS A 188 9.84 -17.82 11.51
C LYS A 188 10.34 -17.09 12.77
N GLU A 189 10.17 -15.81 12.90
CA GLU A 189 10.58 -15.03 14.07
C GLU A 189 9.43 -14.92 15.07
N ASN A 190 9.79 -14.99 16.35
CA ASN A 190 8.83 -14.71 17.42
C ASN A 190 8.50 -13.22 17.42
N THR A 191 7.46 -12.84 16.67
CA THR A 191 6.98 -11.45 16.58
C THR A 191 6.36 -10.96 17.89
N ALA A 192 6.10 -11.86 18.84
CA ALA A 192 5.46 -11.52 20.12
C ALA A 192 6.31 -10.58 20.99
N SER A 193 7.63 -10.72 20.93
CA SER A 193 8.58 -9.92 21.73
C SER A 193 9.25 -8.78 20.96
N ASN A 194 8.92 -8.59 19.66
CA ASN A 194 9.56 -7.54 18.87
C ASN A 194 8.99 -6.16 19.26
N PRO A 195 9.77 -5.27 19.90
CA PRO A 195 9.29 -3.97 20.38
C PRO A 195 8.96 -2.99 19.24
N PHE A 196 9.38 -3.28 18.01
CA PHE A 196 9.10 -2.45 16.83
C PHE A 196 7.76 -2.79 16.19
N LEU A 197 7.10 -3.87 16.59
CA LEU A 197 5.82 -4.27 16.06
C LEU A 197 4.69 -3.81 16.99
N HIS A 198 3.79 -3.03 16.43
CA HIS A 198 2.58 -2.59 17.12
C HIS A 198 1.49 -3.64 17.03
N ARG A 199 0.68 -3.76 18.10
CA ARG A 199 -0.51 -4.62 18.10
C ARG A 199 -1.63 -4.06 17.24
N GLU A 200 -1.70 -2.74 17.13
CA GLU A 200 -2.79 -2.06 16.44
C GLU A 200 -2.35 -1.50 15.09
N ILE A 201 -3.22 -1.67 14.10
CA ILE A 201 -3.10 -1.03 12.81
C ILE A 201 -3.60 0.40 12.96
N PRO A 202 -2.84 1.43 12.55
CA PRO A 202 -3.22 2.84 12.75
C PRO A 202 -4.25 3.29 11.69
N THR A 203 -5.42 2.61 11.66
CA THR A 203 -6.45 2.81 10.62
C THR A 203 -6.97 4.23 10.59
N ARG A 204 -7.22 4.84 11.75
CA ARG A 204 -7.72 6.21 11.85
C ARG A 204 -6.72 7.23 11.31
N GLN A 205 -5.44 7.10 11.66
CA GLN A 205 -4.39 7.99 11.16
C GLN A 205 -4.20 7.80 9.65
N LEU A 206 -4.27 6.55 9.18
CA LEU A 206 -4.21 6.22 7.76
C LEU A 206 -5.38 6.85 7.01
N LEU A 207 -6.61 6.69 7.50
CA LEU A 207 -7.79 7.29 6.89
C LEU A 207 -7.73 8.82 6.87
N GLN A 208 -7.30 9.45 7.97
CA GLN A 208 -7.10 10.90 8.03
C GLN A 208 -6.08 11.38 6.99
N ALA A 209 -4.97 10.64 6.83
CA ALA A 209 -3.97 10.95 5.81
C ALA A 209 -4.51 10.75 4.39
N MET A 210 -5.31 9.69 4.15
CA MET A 210 -5.96 9.44 2.85
C MET A 210 -6.98 10.53 2.50
N ALA A 211 -7.74 11.00 3.49
CA ALA A 211 -8.75 12.06 3.34
C ALA A 211 -8.14 13.48 3.22
N SER A 212 -6.88 13.66 3.58
CA SER A 212 -6.18 14.94 3.43
C SER A 212 -5.85 15.21 1.96
N ASP A 213 -5.63 16.48 1.60
CA ASP A 213 -5.15 16.85 0.25
C ASP A 213 -3.62 16.81 0.13
N GLN A 214 -2.92 16.26 1.12
CA GLN A 214 -1.47 16.21 1.15
C GLN A 214 -0.93 15.15 0.20
N ARG A 215 -0.22 15.58 -0.84
CA ARG A 215 0.55 14.72 -1.75
C ARG A 215 1.91 14.35 -1.16
N GLY A 216 2.53 13.32 -1.72
CA GLY A 216 3.87 12.90 -1.34
C GLY A 216 3.90 11.89 -0.20
N VAL A 217 4.96 11.93 0.61
CA VAL A 217 5.23 10.92 1.64
C VAL A 217 4.76 11.39 3.02
N THR A 218 3.86 10.63 3.63
CA THR A 218 3.38 10.84 5.00
C THR A 218 3.85 9.69 5.89
N ASN A 219 4.39 10.00 7.07
CA ASN A 219 4.85 9.01 8.03
C ASN A 219 3.81 8.80 9.12
N ILE A 220 3.31 7.58 9.22
CA ILE A 220 2.31 7.15 10.21
C ILE A 220 2.99 6.15 11.15
N TYR A 221 3.63 6.67 12.19
CA TYR A 221 4.33 5.86 13.17
C TYR A 221 3.60 5.92 14.51
N PRO A 222 3.04 4.80 14.93
CA PRO A 222 2.18 4.76 16.11
C PRO A 222 2.91 4.98 17.44
N THR A 223 4.27 4.90 17.49
CA THR A 223 5.02 5.15 18.73
C THR A 223 6.11 6.20 18.62
N THR A 224 6.45 6.76 19.82
CA THR A 224 7.60 7.65 20.02
C THR A 224 8.91 6.98 19.59
N LEU A 225 9.07 5.68 19.85
CA LEU A 225 10.26 4.92 19.48
C LEU A 225 10.39 4.80 17.94
N SER A 226 9.32 4.44 17.25
CA SER A 226 9.32 4.38 15.77
C SER A 226 9.61 5.75 15.15
N ARG A 227 9.12 6.83 15.77
CA ARG A 227 9.41 8.22 15.37
C ARG A 227 10.89 8.57 15.58
N ALA A 228 11.45 8.21 16.74
CA ALA A 228 12.85 8.45 17.09
C ALA A 228 13.80 7.71 16.15
N LEU A 229 13.54 6.42 15.90
CA LEU A 229 14.33 5.61 14.96
C LEU A 229 14.28 6.16 13.53
N SER A 230 13.11 6.56 13.06
CA SER A 230 12.96 7.20 11.76
C SER A 230 13.73 8.50 11.66
N TRP A 231 13.77 9.29 12.73
CA TRP A 231 14.52 10.52 12.80
C TRP A 231 16.04 10.29 12.78
N ILE A 232 16.54 9.31 13.55
CA ILE A 232 17.96 8.90 13.58
C ILE A 232 18.38 8.39 12.20
N ALA A 233 17.59 7.49 11.58
CA ALA A 233 17.87 6.92 10.28
C ALA A 233 18.01 7.98 9.18
N ARG A 234 17.11 8.97 9.15
CA ARG A 234 17.18 10.07 8.16
C ARG A 234 18.39 10.96 8.33
N ARG A 235 18.91 11.12 9.54
CA ARG A 235 20.12 11.90 9.82
C ARG A 235 21.39 11.09 9.60
N GLY A 236 21.40 9.81 9.97
CA GLY A 236 22.55 8.91 9.78
C GLY A 236 22.90 8.68 8.30
N VAL A 237 21.90 8.57 7.42
CA VAL A 237 22.11 8.43 5.97
C VAL A 237 22.69 9.70 5.33
N ARG A 238 22.62 10.86 5.98
CA ARG A 238 23.28 12.11 5.53
C ARG A 238 24.73 12.23 6.01
N LEU A 239 25.19 11.33 6.88
CA LEU A 239 26.54 11.34 7.46
C LEU A 239 27.46 10.24 6.89
N LEU A 240 26.95 9.41 5.99
CA LEU A 240 27.66 8.42 5.16
C LEU A 240 27.57 8.82 3.68
#